data_beb80d983e3999fa66924c99efbb6bce
#
_entry.id   beb80d983e3999fa66924c99efbb6bce
#
_cell.length_a   1.000
_cell.length_b   1.000
_cell.length_c   1.000
_cell.angle_alpha   90.00
_cell.angle_beta   90.00
_cell.angle_gamma   90.00
#
_symmetry.space_group_name_H-M   'P 1'
#
loop_
_entity.id
_entity.type
_entity.pdbx_description
1 polymer ?
#
loop_
_entity_poly.entity_id
_entity_poly.type
_entity_poly.pdbx_seq_one_letter_code
_entity_poly.pdbx_strand_id
1 'polypeptide(L)'
;MTTSVILIIAFYIAIPVQYILLGYEEIGLFSLFIPVYLFLTLPVVMALAKDTDRFLDRVAKVQWGIMLAIFCVSHAPAIATLNLTRFNSSGLLLMLYFLLVLYFADLFQIMASAIWGGKPTWSNQYKTYKGIIIGSIGALIMGSALFWMTPFRAWQAPLMSLLIIVSGTLGALVMSSVKRSLGAVRLDTSMMLTRGALDRMEMLFFSAPVFYHSTIFLFMK
;
A
#
# COMPACT_ATOMS: atom_id res chain seq x y z
N MET A 1 25.77 1.83 12.74
CA MET A 1 25.25 1.02 13.85
C MET A 1 24.05 1.67 14.55
N THR A 2 24.10 2.94 14.87
CA THR A 2 23.03 3.67 15.56
C THR A 2 21.69 3.69 14.82
N THR A 3 21.70 3.91 13.51
CA THR A 3 20.47 3.95 12.67
C THR A 3 19.73 2.62 12.66
N SER A 4 20.44 1.50 12.58
CA SER A 4 19.81 0.16 12.60
C SER A 4 19.18 -0.15 13.95
N VAL A 5 19.82 0.28 15.06
CA VAL A 5 19.27 0.09 16.41
C VAL A 5 18.02 0.92 16.60
N ILE A 6 18.03 2.20 16.17
CA ILE A 6 16.85 3.08 16.23
C ILE A 6 15.70 2.51 15.42
N LEU A 7 15.97 2.00 14.21
CA LEU A 7 14.95 1.38 13.40
C LEU A 7 14.33 0.15 14.08
N ILE A 8 15.13 -0.72 14.64
CA ILE A 8 14.66 -1.90 15.38
C ILE A 8 13.77 -1.47 16.57
N ILE A 9 14.22 -0.54 17.39
CA ILE A 9 13.44 -0.04 18.54
C ILE A 9 12.13 0.58 18.04
N ALA A 10 12.18 1.41 17.01
CA ALA A 10 11.00 2.04 16.43
C ALA A 10 9.98 1.00 15.93
N PHE A 11 10.43 -0.07 15.27
CA PHE A 11 9.56 -1.16 14.85
C PHE A 11 8.94 -1.91 16.04
N TYR A 12 9.75 -2.26 17.05
CA TYR A 12 9.27 -2.96 18.24
C TYR A 12 8.22 -2.19 19.03
N ILE A 13 8.29 -0.86 19.01
CA ILE A 13 7.31 0.00 19.70
C ILE A 13 6.13 0.32 18.77
N ALA A 14 6.39 0.68 17.52
CA ALA A 14 5.37 1.18 16.62
C ALA A 14 4.34 0.10 16.22
N ILE A 15 4.78 -1.14 15.99
CA ILE A 15 3.87 -2.23 15.60
C ILE A 15 2.83 -2.53 16.70
N PRO A 16 3.22 -2.84 17.95
CA PRO A 16 2.23 -3.10 19.00
C PRO A 16 1.29 -1.92 19.24
N VAL A 17 1.82 -0.70 19.30
CA VAL A 17 0.99 0.49 19.52
C VAL A 17 -0.01 0.68 18.39
N GLN A 18 0.40 0.51 17.13
CA GLN A 18 -0.48 0.65 15.98
C GLN A 18 -1.63 -0.37 16.02
N TYR A 19 -1.33 -1.63 16.38
CA TYR A 19 -2.38 -2.66 16.50
C TYR A 19 -3.26 -2.52 17.73
N ILE A 20 -2.74 -1.99 18.84
CA ILE A 20 -3.53 -1.65 20.03
C ILE A 20 -4.53 -0.53 19.68
N LEU A 21 -4.08 0.54 19.01
CA LEU A 21 -4.96 1.64 18.58
C LEU A 21 -6.05 1.15 17.63
N LEU A 22 -5.73 0.22 16.74
CA LEU A 22 -6.70 -0.41 15.86
C LEU A 22 -7.73 -1.24 16.66
N GLY A 23 -7.29 -1.99 17.68
CA GLY A 23 -8.14 -2.81 18.53
C GLY A 23 -9.09 -1.99 19.41
N TYR A 24 -8.73 -0.77 19.79
CA TYR A 24 -9.59 0.16 20.53
C TYR A 24 -10.51 0.98 19.63
N GLU A 25 -10.50 0.74 18.31
CA GLU A 25 -11.29 1.50 17.32
C GLU A 25 -11.00 3.02 17.30
N GLU A 26 -9.82 3.41 17.81
CA GLU A 26 -9.36 4.80 17.85
C GLU A 26 -8.82 5.23 16.47
N ILE A 27 -9.73 5.35 15.51
CA ILE A 27 -9.41 5.62 14.09
C ILE A 27 -8.55 6.89 13.94
N GLY A 28 -8.85 7.93 14.73
CA GLY A 28 -8.10 9.18 14.68
C GLY A 28 -6.64 9.00 15.08
N LEU A 29 -6.39 8.40 16.24
CA LEU A 29 -5.03 8.13 16.71
C LEU A 29 -4.31 7.10 15.85
N PHE A 30 -5.00 6.04 15.42
CA PHE A 30 -4.45 5.05 14.48
C PHE A 30 -3.90 5.72 13.21
N SER A 31 -4.65 6.66 12.63
CA SER A 31 -4.25 7.34 11.39
C SER A 31 -3.15 8.36 11.60
N LEU A 32 -3.04 8.98 12.79
CA LEU A 32 -2.07 10.04 13.08
C LEU A 32 -0.81 9.57 13.79
N PHE A 33 -0.82 8.40 14.43
CA PHE A 33 0.28 7.95 15.27
C PHE A 33 1.62 7.90 14.52
N ILE A 34 1.67 7.24 13.39
CA ILE A 34 2.91 7.12 12.62
C ILE A 34 3.23 8.40 11.84
N PRO A 35 2.31 8.96 11.01
CA PRO A 35 2.66 10.10 10.18
C PRO A 35 2.92 11.39 10.95
N VAL A 36 2.42 11.52 12.17
CA VAL A 36 2.63 12.73 12.98
C VAL A 36 3.57 12.44 14.15
N TYR A 37 3.16 11.60 15.10
CA TYR A 37 3.92 11.44 16.35
C TYR A 37 5.25 10.76 16.13
N LEU A 38 5.27 9.62 15.44
CA LEU A 38 6.52 8.90 15.21
C LEU A 38 7.42 9.63 14.21
N PHE A 39 6.83 10.25 13.20
CA PHE A 39 7.55 11.02 12.18
C PHE A 39 8.30 12.22 12.80
N LEU A 40 7.70 12.92 13.76
CA LEU A 40 8.34 14.05 14.44
C LEU A 40 9.32 13.58 15.54
N THR A 41 9.05 12.49 16.22
CA THR A 41 9.90 11.99 17.31
C THR A 41 11.23 11.42 16.80
N LEU A 42 11.23 10.74 15.64
CA LEU A 42 12.46 10.13 15.12
C LEU A 42 13.61 11.10 14.88
N PRO A 43 13.42 12.25 14.22
CA PRO A 43 14.49 13.24 14.06
C PRO A 43 15.03 13.74 15.39
N VAL A 44 14.15 13.94 16.39
CA VAL A 44 14.56 14.38 17.74
C VAL A 44 15.46 13.35 18.39
N VAL A 45 15.06 12.07 18.38
CA VAL A 45 15.87 10.97 18.95
C VAL A 45 17.22 10.86 18.25
N MET A 46 17.26 11.00 16.92
CA MET A 46 18.50 10.95 16.14
C MET A 46 19.40 12.17 16.40
N ALA A 47 18.81 13.35 16.59
CA ALA A 47 19.56 14.56 16.94
C ALA A 47 20.18 14.45 18.33
N LEU A 48 19.44 13.93 19.32
CA LEU A 48 19.93 13.69 20.68
C LEU A 48 21.08 12.66 20.72
N ALA A 49 21.11 11.72 19.79
CA ALA A 49 22.20 10.77 19.63
C ALA A 49 23.50 11.41 19.09
N LYS A 50 23.50 12.72 18.80
CA LYS A 50 24.65 13.51 18.29
C LYS A 50 25.25 12.97 16.97
N ASP A 51 24.48 12.19 16.23
CA ASP A 51 24.91 11.59 14.98
C ASP A 51 24.45 12.47 13.81
N THR A 52 25.24 13.50 13.50
CA THR A 52 24.92 14.53 12.50
C THR A 52 25.40 14.16 11.09
N ASP A 53 26.22 13.12 10.94
CA ASP A 53 26.71 12.71 9.63
C ASP A 53 25.58 12.16 8.76
N ARG A 54 25.35 12.79 7.60
CA ARG A 54 24.23 12.50 6.68
C ARG A 54 22.87 12.39 7.40
N PHE A 55 22.63 13.28 8.35
CA PHE A 55 21.45 13.27 9.20
C PHE A 55 20.13 13.12 8.41
N LEU A 56 19.90 14.01 7.44
CA LEU A 56 18.65 14.00 6.65
C LEU A 56 18.47 12.72 5.85
N ASP A 57 19.54 12.20 5.25
CA ASP A 57 19.50 10.95 4.47
C ASP A 57 19.11 9.75 5.34
N ARG A 58 19.65 9.68 6.55
CA ARG A 58 19.34 8.61 7.50
C ARG A 58 17.94 8.72 8.09
N VAL A 59 17.56 9.92 8.52
CA VAL A 59 16.20 10.18 9.02
C VAL A 59 15.17 9.83 7.96
N ALA A 60 15.35 10.31 6.72
CA ALA A 60 14.44 10.03 5.64
C ALA A 60 14.29 8.53 5.36
N LYS A 61 15.39 7.77 5.33
CA LYS A 61 15.34 6.32 5.11
C LYS A 61 14.56 5.58 6.21
N VAL A 62 14.77 5.96 7.47
CA VAL A 62 14.04 5.35 8.60
C VAL A 62 12.56 5.70 8.55
N GLN A 63 12.23 6.98 8.33
CA GLN A 63 10.85 7.45 8.21
C GLN A 63 10.11 6.75 7.06
N TRP A 64 10.73 6.66 5.87
CA TRP A 64 10.19 5.92 4.74
C TRP A 64 9.96 4.45 5.06
N GLY A 65 10.93 3.80 5.70
CA GLY A 65 10.79 2.41 6.11
C GLY A 65 9.58 2.18 7.02
N ILE A 66 9.41 3.01 8.03
CA ILE A 66 8.29 2.92 8.99
C ILE A 66 6.96 3.24 8.31
N MET A 67 6.90 4.28 7.49
CA MET A 67 5.70 4.65 6.73
C MET A 67 5.23 3.50 5.84
N LEU A 68 6.12 2.88 5.10
CA LEU A 68 5.76 1.80 4.20
C LEU A 68 5.45 0.50 4.95
N ALA A 69 6.35 0.07 5.84
CA ALA A 69 6.28 -1.27 6.44
C ALA A 69 5.26 -1.36 7.58
N ILE A 70 4.97 -0.27 8.28
CA ILE A 70 4.02 -0.30 9.40
C ILE A 70 2.74 0.43 9.03
N PHE A 71 2.80 1.73 8.72
CA PHE A 71 1.60 2.53 8.48
C PHE A 71 0.79 1.99 7.28
N CYS A 72 1.42 1.87 6.12
CA CYS A 72 0.70 1.42 4.93
C CYS A 72 0.19 -0.02 5.07
N VAL A 73 0.99 -0.93 5.61
CA VAL A 73 0.60 -2.35 5.77
C VAL A 73 -0.51 -2.52 6.79
N SER A 74 -0.49 -1.79 7.91
CA SER A 74 -1.51 -1.90 8.96
C SER A 74 -2.91 -1.48 8.50
N HIS A 75 -3.02 -0.69 7.44
CA HIS A 75 -4.32 -0.31 6.88
C HIS A 75 -5.03 -1.47 6.16
N ALA A 76 -4.30 -2.47 5.68
CA ALA A 76 -4.94 -3.64 5.07
C ALA A 76 -5.78 -4.44 6.09
N PRO A 77 -5.23 -4.91 7.23
CA PRO A 77 -6.06 -5.53 8.27
C PRO A 77 -7.09 -4.54 8.87
N ALA A 78 -6.80 -3.23 8.91
CA ALA A 78 -7.74 -2.23 9.38
C ALA A 78 -9.03 -2.18 8.54
N ILE A 79 -8.97 -2.47 7.23
CA ILE A 79 -10.17 -2.60 6.39
C ILE A 79 -11.09 -3.71 6.93
N ALA A 80 -10.51 -4.83 7.39
CA ALA A 80 -11.27 -5.97 7.90
C ALA A 80 -12.00 -5.67 9.23
N THR A 81 -11.48 -4.73 10.03
CA THR A 81 -12.08 -4.34 11.30
C THR A 81 -13.16 -3.27 11.17
N LEU A 82 -13.38 -2.71 9.97
CA LEU A 82 -14.43 -1.71 9.75
C LEU A 82 -15.82 -2.27 10.07
N ASN A 83 -16.53 -1.59 10.96
CA ASN A 83 -17.89 -1.95 11.32
C ASN A 83 -18.89 -1.45 10.27
N LEU A 84 -19.26 -2.34 9.36
CA LEU A 84 -20.18 -2.07 8.24
C LEU A 84 -21.55 -2.70 8.42
N THR A 85 -21.91 -3.08 9.65
CA THR A 85 -23.21 -3.71 9.98
C THR A 85 -24.39 -2.89 9.54
N ARG A 86 -24.30 -1.54 9.61
CA ARG A 86 -25.31 -0.61 9.12
C ARG A 86 -25.67 -0.81 7.64
N PHE A 87 -24.73 -1.35 6.85
CA PHE A 87 -24.87 -1.57 5.41
C PHE A 87 -25.04 -3.05 5.06
N ASN A 88 -25.31 -3.90 6.05
CA ASN A 88 -25.43 -5.35 5.87
C ASN A 88 -24.18 -5.98 5.21
N SER A 89 -23.02 -5.42 5.45
CA SER A 89 -21.73 -5.85 4.90
C SER A 89 -20.72 -6.15 6.00
N SER A 90 -19.72 -6.93 5.67
CA SER A 90 -18.64 -7.32 6.58
C SER A 90 -17.33 -6.68 6.14
N GLY A 91 -16.54 -6.17 7.09
CA GLY A 91 -15.21 -5.65 6.83
C GLY A 91 -14.30 -6.70 6.18
N LEU A 92 -14.48 -7.99 6.50
CA LEU A 92 -13.75 -9.07 5.86
C LEU A 92 -14.07 -9.20 4.36
N LEU A 93 -15.34 -9.06 3.97
CA LEU A 93 -15.73 -9.07 2.55
C LEU A 93 -15.16 -7.87 1.83
N LEU A 94 -15.14 -6.71 2.49
CA LEU A 94 -14.54 -5.50 1.92
C LEU A 94 -13.03 -5.64 1.76
N MET A 95 -12.33 -6.25 2.71
CA MET A 95 -10.91 -6.57 2.60
C MET A 95 -10.66 -7.56 1.46
N LEU A 96 -11.49 -8.60 1.34
CA LEU A 96 -11.37 -9.57 0.25
C LEU A 96 -11.58 -8.91 -1.11
N TYR A 97 -12.58 -8.05 -1.25
CA TYR A 97 -12.80 -7.23 -2.43
C TYR A 97 -11.57 -6.41 -2.78
N PHE A 98 -11.01 -5.67 -1.81
CA PHE A 98 -9.82 -4.85 -1.99
C PHE A 98 -8.64 -5.68 -2.52
N LEU A 99 -8.36 -6.84 -1.91
CA LEU A 99 -7.28 -7.73 -2.34
C LEU A 99 -7.51 -8.31 -3.72
N LEU A 100 -8.76 -8.69 -4.05
CA LEU A 100 -9.11 -9.20 -5.38
C LEU A 100 -8.93 -8.14 -6.46
N VAL A 101 -9.37 -6.90 -6.24
CA VAL A 101 -9.18 -5.81 -7.20
C VAL A 101 -7.70 -5.54 -7.46
N LEU A 102 -6.87 -5.53 -6.40
CA LEU A 102 -5.41 -5.40 -6.55
C LEU A 102 -4.79 -6.55 -7.32
N TYR A 103 -5.17 -7.77 -6.99
CA TYR A 103 -4.68 -8.96 -7.67
C TYR A 103 -5.04 -8.95 -9.15
N PHE A 104 -6.30 -8.66 -9.49
CA PHE A 104 -6.72 -8.55 -10.88
C PHE A 104 -6.06 -7.38 -11.61
N ALA A 105 -5.82 -6.27 -10.92
CA ALA A 105 -5.09 -5.15 -11.53
C ALA A 105 -3.67 -5.56 -11.93
N ASP A 106 -2.91 -6.21 -11.03
CA ASP A 106 -1.56 -6.67 -11.34
C ASP A 106 -1.57 -7.73 -12.45
N LEU A 107 -2.45 -8.72 -12.35
CA LEU A 107 -2.58 -9.81 -13.32
C LEU A 107 -2.92 -9.28 -14.71
N PHE A 108 -3.96 -8.46 -14.84
CA PHE A 108 -4.41 -7.96 -16.13
C PHE A 108 -3.40 -6.98 -16.74
N GLN A 109 -2.72 -6.17 -15.95
CA GLN A 109 -1.65 -5.30 -16.44
C GLN A 109 -0.49 -6.12 -17.03
N ILE A 110 -0.10 -7.21 -16.40
CA ILE A 110 0.97 -8.09 -16.90
C ILE A 110 0.50 -8.84 -18.16
N MET A 111 -0.71 -9.43 -18.13
CA MET A 111 -1.28 -10.13 -19.28
C MET A 111 -1.44 -9.19 -20.48
N ALA A 112 -2.01 -8.02 -20.28
CA ALA A 112 -2.15 -7.02 -21.34
C ALA A 112 -0.79 -6.56 -21.88
N SER A 113 0.23 -6.43 -21.02
CA SER A 113 1.59 -6.11 -21.46
C SER A 113 2.21 -7.20 -22.33
N ALA A 114 1.93 -8.47 -22.02
CA ALA A 114 2.42 -9.60 -22.80
C ALA A 114 1.70 -9.73 -24.16
N ILE A 115 0.39 -9.47 -24.19
CA ILE A 115 -0.44 -9.61 -25.42
C ILE A 115 -0.24 -8.44 -26.37
N TRP A 116 -0.37 -7.20 -25.86
CA TRP A 116 -0.33 -5.99 -26.71
C TRP A 116 1.07 -5.37 -26.84
N GLY A 117 2.05 -5.86 -26.09
CA GLY A 117 3.42 -5.38 -26.16
C GLY A 117 3.56 -3.88 -25.92
N GLY A 118 4.62 -3.31 -26.46
CA GLY A 118 4.92 -1.89 -26.38
C GLY A 118 6.19 -1.57 -25.62
N LYS A 119 6.44 -0.28 -25.38
CA LYS A 119 7.62 0.15 -24.62
C LYS A 119 7.45 -0.25 -23.15
N PRO A 120 8.41 -1.00 -22.57
CA PRO A 120 8.36 -1.32 -21.15
C PRO A 120 8.39 -0.03 -20.31
N THR A 121 7.80 -0.08 -19.13
CA THR A 121 7.87 1.05 -18.21
C THR A 121 9.29 1.16 -17.64
N TRP A 122 9.72 2.38 -17.35
CA TRP A 122 11.02 2.61 -16.74
C TRP A 122 11.17 1.92 -15.37
N SER A 123 10.07 1.64 -14.69
CA SER A 123 10.06 1.03 -13.36
C SER A 123 10.00 -0.51 -13.40
N ASN A 124 9.34 -1.09 -14.42
CA ASN A 124 9.10 -2.53 -14.48
C ASN A 124 9.18 -3.02 -15.94
N GLN A 125 10.15 -3.88 -16.23
CA GLN A 125 10.34 -4.44 -17.57
C GLN A 125 9.21 -5.37 -18.05
N TYR A 126 8.40 -5.90 -17.14
CA TYR A 126 7.27 -6.79 -17.47
C TYR A 126 5.96 -6.04 -17.71
N LYS A 127 5.92 -4.74 -17.41
CA LYS A 127 4.74 -3.90 -17.64
C LYS A 127 5.05 -2.84 -18.68
N THR A 128 4.19 -2.76 -19.68
CA THR A 128 4.24 -1.71 -20.70
C THR A 128 3.22 -0.61 -20.41
N TYR A 129 3.44 0.59 -20.88
CA TYR A 129 2.46 1.69 -20.72
C TYR A 129 1.08 1.32 -21.26
N LYS A 130 1.05 0.68 -22.45
CA LYS A 130 -0.20 0.19 -23.04
C LYS A 130 -0.85 -0.89 -22.17
N GLY A 131 -0.05 -1.83 -21.68
CA GLY A 131 -0.53 -2.92 -20.83
C GLY A 131 -1.11 -2.44 -19.50
N ILE A 132 -0.49 -1.40 -18.90
CA ILE A 132 -1.03 -0.78 -17.67
C ILE A 132 -2.42 -0.19 -17.95
N ILE A 133 -2.60 0.57 -19.02
CA ILE A 133 -3.90 1.20 -19.34
C ILE A 133 -4.96 0.13 -19.61
N ILE A 134 -4.67 -0.80 -20.53
CA ILE A 134 -5.64 -1.83 -20.94
C ILE A 134 -5.96 -2.77 -19.75
N GLY A 135 -4.93 -3.20 -19.01
CA GLY A 135 -5.11 -4.05 -17.84
C GLY A 135 -5.88 -3.37 -16.72
N SER A 136 -5.68 -2.07 -16.53
CA SER A 136 -6.44 -1.28 -15.54
C SER A 136 -7.93 -1.18 -15.93
N ILE A 137 -8.24 -1.05 -17.20
CA ILE A 137 -9.65 -1.08 -17.68
C ILE A 137 -10.28 -2.45 -17.40
N GLY A 138 -9.57 -3.53 -17.68
CA GLY A 138 -10.04 -4.89 -17.36
C GLY A 138 -10.28 -5.09 -15.86
N ALA A 139 -9.34 -4.63 -15.02
CA ALA A 139 -9.47 -4.68 -13.56
C ALA A 139 -10.63 -3.81 -13.05
N LEU A 140 -10.86 -2.65 -13.66
CA LEU A 140 -11.99 -1.77 -13.32
C LEU A 140 -13.34 -2.45 -13.61
N ILE A 141 -13.48 -3.10 -14.75
CA ILE A 141 -14.68 -3.86 -15.09
C ILE A 141 -14.90 -4.98 -14.05
N MET A 142 -13.85 -5.73 -13.74
CA MET A 142 -13.92 -6.83 -12.79
C MET A 142 -14.26 -6.35 -11.38
N GLY A 143 -13.60 -5.29 -10.90
CA GLY A 143 -13.89 -4.68 -9.60
C GLY A 143 -15.30 -4.10 -9.52
N SER A 144 -15.80 -3.52 -10.61
CA SER A 144 -17.18 -3.04 -10.69
C SER A 144 -18.20 -4.20 -10.65
N ALA A 145 -17.90 -5.32 -11.28
CA ALA A 145 -18.75 -6.51 -11.25
C ALA A 145 -18.87 -7.13 -9.84
N LEU A 146 -17.84 -6.95 -9.00
CA LEU A 146 -17.81 -7.45 -7.62
C LEU A 146 -18.49 -6.51 -6.60
N PHE A 147 -19.30 -5.54 -7.04
CA PHE A 147 -19.93 -4.55 -6.15
C PHE A 147 -20.76 -5.19 -5.02
N TRP A 148 -21.32 -6.37 -5.25
CA TRP A 148 -22.12 -7.10 -4.25
C TRP A 148 -21.31 -7.54 -3.00
N MET A 149 -19.99 -7.56 -3.07
CA MET A 149 -19.11 -7.84 -1.91
C MET A 149 -18.90 -6.62 -1.02
N THR A 150 -19.41 -5.47 -1.42
CA THR A 150 -19.09 -4.17 -0.83
C THR A 150 -20.36 -3.48 -0.34
N PRO A 151 -20.28 -2.53 0.61
CA PRO A 151 -21.39 -1.69 0.99
C PRO A 151 -21.72 -0.62 -0.06
N PHE A 152 -20.98 -0.61 -1.16
CA PHE A 152 -21.06 0.44 -2.17
C PHE A 152 -22.29 0.25 -3.08
N ARG A 153 -22.87 1.36 -3.49
CA ARG A 153 -23.86 1.34 -4.57
C ARG A 153 -23.18 1.01 -5.90
N ALA A 154 -23.93 0.48 -6.87
CA ALA A 154 -23.41 0.08 -8.17
C ALA A 154 -22.58 1.16 -8.89
N TRP A 155 -22.89 2.44 -8.70
CA TRP A 155 -22.12 3.54 -9.29
C TRP A 155 -20.87 3.93 -8.46
N GLN A 156 -20.81 3.59 -7.17
CA GLN A 156 -19.67 3.88 -6.29
C GLN A 156 -18.55 2.83 -6.44
N ALA A 157 -18.91 1.58 -6.73
CA ALA A 157 -17.95 0.50 -6.88
C ALA A 157 -16.91 0.76 -7.99
N PRO A 158 -17.27 1.25 -9.19
CA PRO A 158 -16.28 1.67 -10.19
C PRO A 158 -15.32 2.74 -9.68
N LEU A 159 -15.82 3.74 -8.93
CA LEU A 159 -14.99 4.81 -8.38
C LEU A 159 -13.98 4.25 -7.37
N MET A 160 -14.44 3.39 -6.44
CA MET A 160 -13.58 2.78 -5.43
C MET A 160 -12.59 1.80 -6.07
N SER A 161 -12.99 1.03 -7.09
CA SER A 161 -12.07 0.19 -7.87
C SER A 161 -11.00 1.03 -8.56
N LEU A 162 -11.40 2.16 -9.17
CA LEU A 162 -10.46 3.07 -9.83
C LEU A 162 -9.43 3.63 -8.83
N LEU A 163 -9.88 4.06 -7.64
CA LEU A 163 -8.99 4.54 -6.58
C LEU A 163 -7.97 3.46 -6.17
N ILE A 164 -8.40 2.22 -5.99
CA ILE A 164 -7.51 1.09 -5.67
C ILE A 164 -6.47 0.89 -6.78
N ILE A 165 -6.92 0.84 -8.05
CA ILE A 165 -6.07 0.55 -9.20
C ILE A 165 -5.04 1.67 -9.39
N VAL A 166 -5.47 2.92 -9.36
CA VAL A 166 -4.59 4.08 -9.58
C VAL A 166 -3.58 4.20 -8.46
N SER A 167 -4.03 4.20 -7.19
CA SER A 167 -3.12 4.30 -6.04
C SER A 167 -2.16 3.11 -5.96
N GLY A 168 -2.63 1.89 -6.25
CA GLY A 168 -1.80 0.69 -6.30
C GLY A 168 -0.75 0.77 -7.41
N THR A 169 -1.12 1.20 -8.61
CA THR A 169 -0.18 1.35 -9.73
C THR A 169 0.88 2.40 -9.43
N LEU A 170 0.48 3.55 -8.87
CA LEU A 170 1.42 4.58 -8.42
C LEU A 170 2.33 4.07 -7.30
N GLY A 171 1.80 3.30 -6.35
CA GLY A 171 2.56 2.65 -5.30
C GLY A 171 3.65 1.72 -5.85
N ALA A 172 3.30 0.90 -6.82
CA ALA A 172 4.27 0.01 -7.50
C ALA A 172 5.39 0.81 -8.20
N LEU A 173 5.07 1.97 -8.79
CA LEU A 173 6.08 2.85 -9.38
C LEU A 173 7.05 3.40 -8.32
N VAL A 174 6.53 3.87 -7.18
CA VAL A 174 7.35 4.37 -6.07
C VAL A 174 8.24 3.26 -5.51
N MET A 175 7.69 2.08 -5.25
CA MET A 175 8.47 0.95 -4.73
C MET A 175 9.58 0.51 -5.69
N SER A 176 9.31 0.51 -6.98
CA SER A 176 10.32 0.24 -8.00
C SER A 176 11.44 1.29 -7.99
N SER A 177 11.12 2.56 -7.76
CA SER A 177 12.09 3.65 -7.62
C SER A 177 12.96 3.47 -6.37
N VAL A 178 12.33 3.13 -5.23
CA VAL A 178 13.04 2.85 -3.97
C VAL A 178 14.02 1.67 -4.15
N LYS A 179 13.57 0.56 -4.74
CA LYS A 179 14.44 -0.59 -5.02
C LYS A 179 15.66 -0.22 -5.86
N ARG A 180 15.47 0.58 -6.90
CA ARG A 180 16.59 1.06 -7.75
C ARG A 180 17.54 1.96 -6.98
N SER A 181 17.03 2.88 -6.16
CA SER A 181 17.88 3.78 -5.36
C SER A 181 18.72 3.03 -4.32
N LEU A 182 18.27 1.87 -3.88
CA LEU A 182 18.99 0.99 -2.96
C LEU A 182 19.96 0.02 -3.67
N GLY A 183 20.11 0.14 -5.01
CA GLY A 183 20.98 -0.75 -5.78
C GLY A 183 20.48 -2.18 -5.88
N ALA A 184 19.24 -2.45 -5.51
CA ALA A 184 18.59 -3.76 -5.69
C ALA A 184 18.30 -3.97 -7.19
N VAL A 185 19.34 -4.26 -7.96
CA VAL A 185 19.21 -4.65 -9.35
C VAL A 185 18.57 -6.03 -9.37
N ARG A 186 17.46 -6.16 -10.07
CA ARG A 186 16.83 -7.47 -10.27
C ARG A 186 17.78 -8.40 -11.00
N LEU A 187 18.23 -9.42 -10.31
CA LEU A 187 18.85 -10.61 -10.89
C LEU A 187 17.77 -11.54 -11.49
N ASP A 188 16.57 -11.05 -11.76
CA ASP A 188 15.44 -11.91 -12.05
C ASP A 188 15.16 -12.00 -13.55
N THR A 189 15.71 -13.04 -14.14
CA THR A 189 15.34 -13.58 -15.45
C THR A 189 14.25 -14.66 -15.34
N SER A 190 13.73 -14.92 -14.16
CA SER A 190 12.81 -16.03 -13.96
C SER A 190 11.34 -15.59 -14.00
N MET A 191 10.57 -16.48 -14.61
CA MET A 191 9.14 -16.42 -14.90
C MET A 191 8.24 -15.83 -13.81
N MET A 192 7.08 -15.38 -14.24
CA MET A 192 5.92 -14.80 -13.53
C MET A 192 5.58 -15.45 -12.17
N LEU A 193 5.94 -16.73 -11.97
CA LEU A 193 5.64 -17.54 -10.76
C LEU A 193 6.65 -17.32 -9.61
N THR A 194 7.82 -16.79 -9.87
CA THR A 194 8.90 -16.62 -8.88
C THR A 194 9.01 -15.21 -8.31
N ARG A 195 8.05 -14.32 -8.60
CA ARG A 195 7.99 -13.01 -7.97
C ARG A 195 7.86 -13.18 -6.45
N GLY A 196 8.81 -12.62 -5.71
CA GLY A 196 8.78 -12.63 -4.25
C GLY A 196 7.48 -12.02 -3.70
N ALA A 197 7.05 -12.44 -2.52
CA ALA A 197 5.84 -11.94 -1.88
C ALA A 197 5.83 -10.40 -1.78
N LEU A 198 6.98 -9.77 -1.51
CA LEU A 198 7.14 -8.33 -1.44
C LEU A 198 6.83 -7.62 -2.78
N ASP A 199 7.20 -8.23 -3.91
CA ASP A 199 6.92 -7.66 -5.23
C ASP A 199 5.42 -7.63 -5.55
N ARG A 200 4.67 -8.60 -5.02
CA ARG A 200 3.20 -8.65 -5.18
C ARG A 200 2.50 -7.64 -4.26
N MET A 201 3.13 -7.29 -3.15
CA MET A 201 2.58 -6.35 -2.18
C MET A 201 2.88 -4.87 -2.51
N GLU A 202 3.66 -4.59 -3.57
CA GLU A 202 4.02 -3.21 -3.95
C GLU A 202 2.79 -2.31 -4.14
N MET A 203 1.75 -2.85 -4.77
CA MET A 203 0.51 -2.11 -5.01
C MET A 203 -0.28 -1.88 -3.71
N LEU A 204 -0.18 -2.81 -2.74
CA LEU A 204 -0.92 -2.75 -1.48
C LEU A 204 -0.48 -1.58 -0.61
N PHE A 205 0.83 -1.27 -0.56
CA PHE A 205 1.35 -0.23 0.34
C PHE A 205 0.66 1.12 0.18
N PHE A 206 0.41 1.57 -1.04
CA PHE A 206 -0.23 2.86 -1.27
C PHE A 206 -1.76 2.76 -1.35
N SER A 207 -2.27 1.66 -1.86
CA SER A 207 -3.72 1.51 -2.04
C SER A 207 -4.46 1.26 -0.72
N ALA A 208 -3.85 0.58 0.25
CA ALA A 208 -4.52 0.26 1.52
C ALA A 208 -4.92 1.52 2.31
N PRO A 209 -4.04 2.48 2.62
CA PRO A 209 -4.45 3.69 3.32
C PRO A 209 -5.44 4.54 2.50
N VAL A 210 -5.24 4.66 1.18
CA VAL A 210 -6.14 5.42 0.31
C VAL A 210 -7.55 4.82 0.35
N PHE A 211 -7.67 3.51 0.17
CA PHE A 211 -8.96 2.84 0.18
C PHE A 211 -9.63 2.88 1.56
N TYR A 212 -8.87 2.64 2.64
CA TYR A 212 -9.37 2.72 4.01
C TYR A 212 -9.96 4.08 4.34
N HIS A 213 -9.21 5.17 4.13
CA HIS A 213 -9.68 6.52 4.42
C HIS A 213 -10.82 6.95 3.50
N SER A 214 -10.80 6.55 2.22
CA SER A 214 -11.91 6.82 1.31
C SER A 214 -13.20 6.13 1.76
N THR A 215 -13.08 4.89 2.24
CA THR A 215 -14.24 4.16 2.79
C THR A 215 -14.80 4.83 4.03
N ILE A 216 -13.96 5.23 4.98
CA ILE A 216 -14.40 5.95 6.18
C ILE A 216 -15.07 7.27 5.81
N PHE A 217 -14.45 8.05 4.94
CA PHE A 217 -14.97 9.35 4.53
C PHE A 217 -16.36 9.26 3.88
N LEU A 218 -16.58 8.24 3.05
CA LEU A 218 -17.83 8.08 2.29
C LEU A 218 -18.94 7.40 3.07
N PHE A 219 -18.61 6.52 4.04
CA PHE A 219 -19.60 5.60 4.63
C PHE A 219 -19.70 5.66 6.16
N MET A 220 -18.73 6.26 6.86
CA MET A 220 -18.75 6.32 8.34
C MET A 220 -19.03 7.72 8.90
N LYS A 221 -19.45 8.65 8.04
CA LYS A 221 -19.95 9.98 8.45
C LYS A 221 -21.43 9.96 8.80
#